data_ffe7dc63d91f629b3ed72332aec3e71c
#
_entry.id   ffe7dc63d91f629b3ed72332aec3e71c
#
_cell.length_a   1.000
_cell.length_b   1.000
_cell.length_c   1.000
_cell.angle_alpha   90.00
_cell.angle_beta   90.00
_cell.angle_gamma   90.00
#
_symmetry.space_group_name_H-M   'P 1'
#
loop_
_entity.id
_entity.type
_entity.pdbx_description
1 polymer ?
#
loop_
_entity_poly.entity_id
_entity_poly.type
_entity_poly.pdbx_seq_one_letter_code
_entity_poly.pdbx_strand_id
1 'polypeptide(L)'
;MSLQRNIKRKLERAISERDWTSIEEMQKYLLKIITKPDNLVLCSDAYKYSHPKFYGAEMTKMISYLESRGGKFSETLFYGLQIILKQYLEGIAITKEEVDEAHDYLGTKLGVFGREDVFDRTKFDYIVDKYDGKLPISIKAVPEGTVVGSKNVLFVIESLDENCAWLTNFLESILLQVWYPITVATLSREVRKIVRKSFEDCTSYDEGLIDFLVDFVLNDFGFRGVSSVQSAKIGGSAHLVNFKGSDTVIASKLVRDIYNTETIFGLSIPATEHSIMTLKGEEGEVELMERVLRLYPTGLVACVSDSFNIFKACSDKWGTTLRDLILSRPAEPGNQLVIRPDSGHVINTLKEIFNILFDKFGYTVNENGYKVLPPQVRVIQGDGVNLESIKEIYVMLKAEKISPENLALGMGG
;
A
#
# COMPACT_ATOMS: atom_id res chain seq x y z
N MET A 1 -26.46 -21.49 -2.47
CA MET A 1 -26.95 -22.67 -1.69
C MET A 1 -26.49 -24.03 -2.26
N SER A 2 -26.20 -24.19 -3.55
CA SER A 2 -25.76 -25.46 -4.16
C SER A 2 -24.31 -25.84 -3.85
N LEU A 3 -23.38 -24.90 -3.92
CA LEU A 3 -21.93 -25.11 -3.69
C LEU A 3 -21.65 -25.63 -2.27
N GLN A 4 -22.16 -24.95 -1.26
CA GLN A 4 -21.99 -25.38 0.14
C GLN A 4 -22.54 -26.78 0.42
N ARG A 5 -23.66 -27.16 -0.20
CA ARG A 5 -24.22 -28.51 -0.06
C ARG A 5 -23.35 -29.57 -0.74
N ASN A 6 -22.80 -29.27 -1.92
CA ASN A 6 -21.97 -30.22 -2.67
C ASN A 6 -20.63 -30.46 -1.96
N ILE A 7 -19.98 -29.39 -1.49
CA ILE A 7 -18.76 -29.45 -0.72
C ILE A 7 -18.98 -30.22 0.60
N LYS A 8 -20.07 -29.92 1.31
CA LYS A 8 -20.42 -30.62 2.54
C LYS A 8 -20.57 -32.14 2.32
N ARG A 9 -21.27 -32.56 1.25
CA ARG A 9 -21.41 -33.98 0.90
C ARG A 9 -20.07 -34.67 0.58
N LYS A 10 -19.20 -34.01 -0.20
CA LYS A 10 -17.87 -34.53 -0.53
C LYS A 10 -17.00 -34.68 0.72
N LEU A 11 -17.05 -33.68 1.61
CA LEU A 11 -16.33 -33.71 2.88
C LEU A 11 -16.84 -34.82 3.81
N GLU A 12 -18.15 -34.94 3.97
CA GLU A 12 -18.77 -36.00 4.77
C GLU A 12 -18.40 -37.40 4.26
N ARG A 13 -18.33 -37.57 2.92
CA ARG A 13 -17.90 -38.81 2.29
C ARG A 13 -16.41 -39.10 2.56
N ALA A 14 -15.51 -38.16 2.30
CA ALA A 14 -14.09 -38.32 2.53
C ALA A 14 -13.77 -38.60 4.00
N ILE A 15 -14.46 -37.95 4.93
CA ILE A 15 -14.35 -38.24 6.37
C ILE A 15 -14.81 -39.68 6.69
N SER A 16 -15.93 -40.14 6.10
CA SER A 16 -16.45 -41.49 6.33
C SER A 16 -15.50 -42.58 5.80
N GLU A 17 -14.84 -42.31 4.69
CA GLU A 17 -13.88 -43.20 4.04
C GLU A 17 -12.46 -43.09 4.63
N ARG A 18 -12.22 -42.19 5.59
CA ARG A 18 -10.88 -41.86 6.18
C ARG A 18 -9.83 -41.51 5.13
N ASP A 19 -10.24 -40.90 4.05
CA ASP A 19 -9.36 -40.44 2.99
C ASP A 19 -8.78 -39.07 3.34
N TRP A 20 -7.66 -39.09 4.10
CA TRP A 20 -6.98 -37.90 4.59
C TRP A 20 -6.42 -37.03 3.47
N THR A 21 -6.00 -37.63 2.35
CA THR A 21 -5.48 -36.89 1.19
C THR A 21 -6.58 -36.05 0.54
N SER A 22 -7.74 -36.66 0.30
CA SER A 22 -8.91 -35.94 -0.22
C SER A 22 -9.44 -34.88 0.75
N ILE A 23 -9.31 -35.09 2.07
CA ILE A 23 -9.67 -34.09 3.06
C ILE A 23 -8.72 -32.87 2.98
N GLU A 24 -7.42 -33.10 2.90
CA GLU A 24 -6.43 -32.03 2.80
C GLU A 24 -6.57 -31.25 1.49
N GLU A 25 -6.78 -31.92 0.38
CA GLU A 25 -7.06 -31.30 -0.91
C GLU A 25 -8.34 -30.48 -0.89
N MET A 26 -9.41 -31.00 -0.26
CA MET A 26 -10.65 -30.30 -0.09
C MET A 26 -10.54 -29.09 0.84
N GLN A 27 -9.73 -29.18 1.88
CA GLN A 27 -9.43 -28.03 2.75
C GLN A 27 -8.68 -26.94 1.99
N LYS A 28 -7.69 -27.29 1.18
CA LYS A 28 -6.98 -26.34 0.30
C LYS A 28 -7.93 -25.72 -0.72
N TYR A 29 -8.81 -26.51 -1.32
CA TYR A 29 -9.83 -26.05 -2.26
C TYR A 29 -10.80 -25.08 -1.60
N LEU A 30 -11.34 -25.44 -0.43
CA LEU A 30 -12.25 -24.59 0.34
C LEU A 30 -11.60 -23.30 0.79
N LEU A 31 -10.36 -23.39 1.30
CA LEU A 31 -9.62 -22.21 1.74
C LEU A 31 -9.44 -21.22 0.57
N LYS A 32 -9.16 -21.73 -0.61
CA LYS A 32 -8.98 -20.89 -1.80
C LYS A 32 -10.28 -20.24 -2.29
N ILE A 33 -11.39 -20.99 -2.34
CA ILE A 33 -12.71 -20.42 -2.69
C ILE A 33 -13.13 -19.35 -1.68
N ILE A 34 -12.87 -19.56 -0.39
CA ILE A 34 -13.23 -18.60 0.67
C ILE A 34 -12.31 -17.37 0.64
N THR A 35 -11.06 -17.51 0.18
CA THR A 35 -10.07 -16.41 0.15
C THR A 35 -10.01 -15.68 -1.19
N LYS A 36 -10.55 -16.26 -2.26
CA LYS A 36 -10.63 -15.63 -3.58
C LYS A 36 -11.62 -14.46 -3.52
N PRO A 37 -11.20 -13.25 -3.90
CA PRO A 37 -12.06 -12.07 -3.70
C PRO A 37 -13.31 -12.09 -4.59
N ASP A 38 -13.21 -12.57 -5.85
CA ASP A 38 -14.28 -12.54 -6.84
C ASP A 38 -14.19 -13.72 -7.81
N ASN A 39 -15.30 -14.01 -8.50
CA ASN A 39 -15.36 -14.99 -9.58
C ASN A 39 -14.55 -14.52 -10.79
N LEU A 40 -13.42 -15.20 -11.09
CA LEU A 40 -12.52 -14.81 -12.18
C LEU A 40 -13.22 -14.78 -13.55
N VAL A 41 -14.22 -15.65 -13.78
CA VAL A 41 -14.97 -15.67 -15.03
C VAL A 41 -15.75 -14.36 -15.24
N LEU A 42 -16.06 -13.61 -14.17
CA LEU A 42 -16.73 -12.30 -14.22
C LEU A 42 -15.75 -11.11 -14.17
N CYS A 43 -14.45 -11.35 -13.95
CA CYS A 43 -13.42 -10.32 -13.80
C CYS A 43 -12.82 -9.90 -15.14
N SER A 44 -13.65 -9.58 -16.14
CA SER A 44 -13.18 -9.10 -17.45
C SER A 44 -14.14 -8.05 -18.02
N ASP A 45 -13.68 -7.30 -19.02
CA ASP A 45 -14.54 -6.37 -19.75
C ASP A 45 -15.57 -7.12 -20.60
N ALA A 46 -16.81 -6.64 -20.60
CA ALA A 46 -17.92 -7.32 -21.25
C ALA A 46 -17.66 -7.72 -22.71
N TYR A 47 -17.03 -6.87 -23.51
CA TYR A 47 -16.77 -7.16 -24.92
C TYR A 47 -15.81 -8.34 -25.16
N LYS A 48 -14.96 -8.68 -24.15
CA LYS A 48 -13.98 -9.78 -24.24
C LYS A 48 -14.63 -11.18 -24.32
N TYR A 49 -15.85 -11.34 -23.84
CA TYR A 49 -16.57 -12.62 -23.96
C TYR A 49 -16.93 -12.97 -25.41
N SER A 50 -17.00 -11.97 -26.30
CA SER A 50 -17.21 -12.21 -27.73
C SER A 50 -15.94 -12.54 -28.51
N HIS A 51 -14.75 -12.21 -27.98
CA HIS A 51 -13.47 -12.36 -28.67
C HIS A 51 -13.15 -13.79 -29.12
N PRO A 52 -13.44 -14.86 -28.33
CA PRO A 52 -13.17 -16.22 -28.78
C PRO A 52 -13.81 -16.56 -30.13
N LYS A 53 -14.95 -15.96 -30.45
CA LYS A 53 -15.63 -16.16 -31.75
C LYS A 53 -14.98 -15.34 -32.87
N PHE A 54 -14.41 -14.17 -32.55
CA PHE A 54 -13.76 -13.32 -33.56
C PHE A 54 -12.38 -13.82 -33.96
N TYR A 55 -11.68 -14.52 -33.06
CA TYR A 55 -10.35 -15.05 -33.37
C TYR A 55 -10.33 -16.19 -34.39
N GLY A 56 -11.43 -16.95 -34.53
CA GLY A 56 -11.50 -18.09 -35.43
C GLY A 56 -10.72 -19.32 -34.92
N ALA A 57 -10.86 -20.42 -35.65
CA ALA A 57 -10.19 -21.69 -35.31
C ALA A 57 -8.71 -21.71 -35.65
N GLU A 58 -8.25 -20.81 -36.52
CA GLU A 58 -6.87 -20.66 -36.95
C GLU A 58 -5.92 -20.09 -35.90
N MET A 59 -6.47 -19.42 -34.87
CA MET A 59 -5.66 -18.88 -33.80
C MET A 59 -5.40 -19.93 -32.72
N THR A 60 -4.23 -20.52 -32.76
CA THR A 60 -3.80 -21.62 -31.88
C THR A 60 -2.87 -21.15 -30.74
N LYS A 61 -2.30 -19.93 -30.83
CA LYS A 61 -1.42 -19.37 -29.81
C LYS A 61 -1.54 -17.85 -29.74
N MET A 62 -1.46 -17.32 -28.52
CA MET A 62 -1.37 -15.89 -28.29
C MET A 62 -0.30 -15.58 -27.24
N ILE A 63 0.48 -14.56 -27.51
CA ILE A 63 1.47 -13.98 -26.60
C ILE A 63 1.14 -12.50 -26.49
N SER A 64 1.04 -12.01 -25.25
CA SER A 64 0.85 -10.59 -24.95
C SER A 64 1.88 -10.13 -23.92
N TYR A 65 2.17 -8.85 -23.88
CA TYR A 65 3.10 -8.28 -22.89
C TYR A 65 2.57 -6.98 -22.33
N LEU A 66 3.06 -6.63 -21.13
CA LEU A 66 2.82 -5.36 -20.48
C LEU A 66 4.09 -4.50 -20.51
N GLU A 67 3.93 -3.22 -20.83
CA GLU A 67 4.95 -2.19 -20.69
C GLU A 67 4.38 -0.92 -20.05
N SER A 68 5.23 -0.10 -19.44
CA SER A 68 4.87 1.26 -19.06
C SER A 68 4.91 2.16 -20.29
N ARG A 69 3.83 2.86 -20.60
CA ARG A 69 3.78 3.84 -21.71
C ARG A 69 4.55 5.13 -21.39
N GLY A 70 5.05 5.29 -20.16
CA GLY A 70 5.62 6.53 -19.65
C GLY A 70 4.59 7.36 -18.91
N GLY A 71 4.96 8.61 -18.62
CA GLY A 71 4.14 9.55 -17.86
C GLY A 71 5.03 10.58 -17.17
N LYS A 72 4.72 10.92 -15.92
CA LYS A 72 5.50 11.91 -15.14
C LYS A 72 6.97 11.49 -14.93
N PHE A 73 7.23 10.18 -14.86
CA PHE A 73 8.56 9.62 -14.63
C PHE A 73 9.01 8.77 -15.83
N SER A 74 10.32 8.77 -16.09
CA SER A 74 10.94 7.98 -17.16
C SER A 74 11.16 6.51 -16.82
N GLU A 75 11.00 6.16 -15.55
CA GLU A 75 11.20 4.81 -14.99
C GLU A 75 10.02 4.43 -14.13
N THR A 76 9.78 3.14 -14.00
CA THR A 76 8.79 2.57 -13.07
C THR A 76 9.45 1.57 -12.12
N LEU A 77 8.98 1.50 -10.89
CA LEU A 77 9.32 0.45 -9.95
C LEU A 77 8.26 -0.65 -10.04
N PHE A 78 8.66 -1.80 -10.59
CA PHE A 78 7.74 -2.92 -10.80
C PHE A 78 7.40 -3.61 -9.49
N TYR A 79 6.10 -3.67 -9.18
CA TYR A 79 5.58 -4.29 -7.96
C TYR A 79 4.10 -4.65 -8.08
N GLY A 80 3.66 -5.70 -7.38
CA GLY A 80 2.25 -6.04 -7.16
C GLY A 80 1.68 -7.12 -8.09
N LEU A 81 2.45 -7.65 -9.04
CA LEU A 81 1.99 -8.76 -9.88
C LEU A 81 1.75 -10.03 -9.05
N GLN A 82 2.63 -10.33 -8.07
CA GLN A 82 2.47 -11.49 -7.17
C GLN A 82 1.13 -11.47 -6.41
N ILE A 83 0.64 -10.27 -6.07
CA ILE A 83 -0.65 -10.12 -5.40
C ILE A 83 -1.77 -10.63 -6.31
N ILE A 84 -1.78 -10.17 -7.58
CA ILE A 84 -2.80 -10.57 -8.58
C ILE A 84 -2.71 -12.06 -8.87
N LEU A 85 -1.50 -12.58 -9.11
CA LEU A 85 -1.29 -13.99 -9.42
C LEU A 85 -1.82 -14.88 -8.31
N LYS A 86 -1.45 -14.61 -7.06
CA LYS A 86 -1.84 -15.44 -5.91
C LYS A 86 -3.31 -15.32 -5.55
N GLN A 87 -3.90 -14.16 -5.74
CA GLN A 87 -5.31 -13.95 -5.41
C GLN A 87 -6.26 -14.53 -6.47
N TYR A 88 -5.91 -14.48 -7.75
CA TYR A 88 -6.84 -14.79 -8.83
C TYR A 88 -6.41 -15.96 -9.73
N LEU A 89 -5.12 -16.12 -10.01
CA LEU A 89 -4.65 -16.98 -11.11
C LEU A 89 -3.95 -18.27 -10.67
N GLU A 90 -3.38 -18.31 -9.47
CA GLU A 90 -2.62 -19.46 -8.97
C GLU A 90 -3.56 -20.62 -8.59
N GLY A 91 -3.19 -21.86 -8.96
CA GLY A 91 -3.92 -23.10 -8.64
C GLY A 91 -5.28 -23.18 -9.31
N ILE A 92 -6.35 -23.54 -8.59
CA ILE A 92 -7.72 -23.63 -9.15
C ILE A 92 -8.27 -22.20 -9.29
N ALA A 93 -8.16 -21.66 -10.48
CA ALA A 93 -8.56 -20.31 -10.79
C ALA A 93 -10.05 -20.22 -11.22
N ILE A 94 -10.61 -21.28 -11.77
CA ILE A 94 -12.01 -21.35 -12.25
C ILE A 94 -12.62 -22.65 -11.74
N THR A 95 -13.85 -22.58 -11.21
CA THR A 95 -14.63 -23.73 -10.78
C THR A 95 -15.88 -23.90 -11.65
N LYS A 96 -16.49 -25.09 -11.60
CA LYS A 96 -17.74 -25.34 -12.33
C LYS A 96 -18.86 -24.42 -11.85
N GLU A 97 -18.93 -24.19 -10.55
CA GLU A 97 -19.91 -23.31 -9.93
C GLU A 97 -19.75 -21.85 -10.38
N GLU A 98 -18.51 -21.38 -10.54
CA GLU A 98 -18.23 -20.04 -11.08
C GLU A 98 -18.62 -19.91 -12.55
N VAL A 99 -18.44 -20.97 -13.35
CA VAL A 99 -18.92 -21.01 -14.74
C VAL A 99 -20.44 -21.01 -14.80
N ASP A 100 -21.11 -21.77 -13.91
CA ASP A 100 -22.56 -21.80 -13.81
C ASP A 100 -23.13 -20.42 -13.41
N GLU A 101 -22.53 -19.76 -12.40
CA GLU A 101 -22.89 -18.38 -12.01
C GLU A 101 -22.73 -17.40 -13.16
N ALA A 102 -21.58 -17.46 -13.87
CA ALA A 102 -21.32 -16.59 -15.01
C ALA A 102 -22.30 -16.85 -16.16
N HIS A 103 -22.68 -18.12 -16.40
CA HIS A 103 -23.67 -18.46 -17.40
C HIS A 103 -25.07 -17.88 -17.06
N ASP A 104 -25.49 -18.02 -15.81
CA ASP A 104 -26.76 -17.45 -15.35
C ASP A 104 -26.81 -15.93 -15.45
N TYR A 105 -25.66 -15.27 -15.19
CA TYR A 105 -25.56 -13.81 -15.21
C TYR A 105 -25.33 -13.23 -16.62
N LEU A 106 -24.49 -13.86 -17.45
CA LEU A 106 -24.04 -13.34 -18.75
C LEU A 106 -24.74 -14.00 -19.93
N GLY A 107 -25.01 -15.30 -19.85
CA GLY A 107 -25.34 -16.20 -20.96
C GLY A 107 -26.82 -16.42 -21.19
N THR A 108 -27.70 -15.63 -20.58
CA THR A 108 -29.17 -15.73 -20.77
C THR A 108 -29.71 -14.49 -21.49
N LYS A 109 -30.97 -14.57 -21.98
CA LYS A 109 -31.66 -13.41 -22.56
C LYS A 109 -31.83 -12.25 -21.59
N LEU A 110 -31.82 -12.52 -20.29
CA LEU A 110 -31.90 -11.53 -19.23
C LEU A 110 -30.51 -11.11 -18.71
N GLY A 111 -29.46 -11.72 -19.25
CA GLY A 111 -28.07 -11.42 -18.87
C GLY A 111 -27.58 -10.09 -19.44
N VAL A 112 -26.30 -9.78 -19.15
CA VAL A 112 -25.63 -8.51 -19.49
C VAL A 112 -25.76 -8.14 -20.98
N PHE A 113 -25.77 -9.13 -21.86
CA PHE A 113 -25.81 -8.89 -23.30
C PHE A 113 -27.24 -8.85 -23.89
N GLY A 114 -28.26 -9.20 -23.13
CA GLY A 114 -29.64 -9.34 -23.61
C GLY A 114 -29.83 -10.43 -24.69
N ARG A 115 -28.85 -11.38 -24.80
CA ARG A 115 -28.80 -12.48 -25.78
C ARG A 115 -27.96 -13.64 -25.27
N GLU A 116 -28.28 -14.85 -25.66
CA GLU A 116 -27.68 -16.08 -25.11
C GLU A 116 -26.36 -16.49 -25.80
N ASP A 117 -26.06 -15.95 -26.99
CA ASP A 117 -24.99 -16.45 -27.86
C ASP A 117 -23.64 -15.72 -27.67
N VAL A 118 -23.50 -14.75 -26.75
CA VAL A 118 -22.24 -14.02 -26.53
C VAL A 118 -21.33 -14.79 -25.59
N PHE A 119 -21.83 -15.28 -24.45
CA PHE A 119 -21.04 -16.04 -23.49
C PHE A 119 -20.96 -17.51 -23.91
N ASP A 120 -19.77 -17.94 -24.33
CA ASP A 120 -19.50 -19.34 -24.67
C ASP A 120 -18.95 -20.08 -23.45
N ARG A 121 -19.85 -20.65 -22.66
CA ARG A 121 -19.46 -21.41 -21.46
C ARG A 121 -18.56 -22.60 -21.75
N THR A 122 -18.63 -23.18 -22.98
CA THR A 122 -17.82 -24.37 -23.32
C THR A 122 -16.35 -24.09 -23.26
N LYS A 123 -15.93 -22.85 -23.48
CA LYS A 123 -14.54 -22.41 -23.36
C LYS A 123 -14.02 -22.48 -21.92
N PHE A 124 -14.88 -22.14 -20.96
CA PHE A 124 -14.53 -22.20 -19.54
C PHE A 124 -14.71 -23.61 -18.98
N ASP A 125 -15.75 -24.31 -19.39
CA ASP A 125 -15.95 -25.73 -19.05
C ASP A 125 -14.73 -26.56 -19.49
N TYR A 126 -14.15 -26.29 -20.65
CA TYR A 126 -12.94 -26.96 -21.13
C TYR A 126 -11.74 -26.80 -20.15
N ILE A 127 -11.58 -25.62 -19.57
CA ILE A 127 -10.52 -25.38 -18.57
C ILE A 127 -10.80 -26.18 -17.29
N VAL A 128 -12.05 -26.21 -16.84
CA VAL A 128 -12.44 -26.99 -15.67
C VAL A 128 -12.24 -28.48 -15.91
N ASP A 129 -12.68 -29.01 -17.05
CA ASP A 129 -12.69 -30.44 -17.34
C ASP A 129 -11.28 -30.98 -17.64
N LYS A 130 -10.45 -30.22 -18.39
CA LYS A 130 -9.12 -30.67 -18.82
C LYS A 130 -8.02 -30.33 -17.84
N TYR A 131 -8.13 -29.23 -17.13
CA TYR A 131 -7.05 -28.67 -16.29
C TYR A 131 -7.44 -28.56 -14.82
N ASP A 132 -8.56 -29.19 -14.40
CA ASP A 132 -9.08 -29.08 -13.03
C ASP A 132 -9.23 -27.61 -12.59
N GLY A 133 -9.61 -26.73 -13.51
CA GLY A 133 -9.79 -25.29 -13.27
C GLY A 133 -8.50 -24.47 -13.18
N LYS A 134 -7.34 -25.07 -13.43
CA LYS A 134 -6.06 -24.36 -13.53
C LYS A 134 -5.94 -23.71 -14.90
N LEU A 135 -5.36 -22.51 -14.96
CA LEU A 135 -5.21 -21.82 -16.25
C LEU A 135 -4.03 -22.34 -17.05
N PRO A 136 -4.22 -22.75 -18.30
CA PRO A 136 -3.13 -23.20 -19.20
C PRO A 136 -2.38 -21.98 -19.77
N ILE A 137 -1.71 -21.22 -18.92
CA ILE A 137 -0.93 -20.02 -19.27
C ILE A 137 0.46 -20.07 -18.66
N SER A 138 1.39 -19.31 -19.23
CA SER A 138 2.69 -19.01 -18.67
C SER A 138 2.85 -17.49 -18.53
N ILE A 139 3.30 -17.01 -17.38
CA ILE A 139 3.63 -15.61 -17.16
C ILE A 139 5.09 -15.52 -16.73
N LYS A 140 5.87 -14.71 -17.46
CA LYS A 140 7.27 -14.39 -17.15
C LYS A 140 7.38 -12.89 -16.90
N ALA A 141 7.91 -12.50 -15.77
CA ALA A 141 7.99 -11.09 -15.35
C ALA A 141 9.42 -10.74 -14.89
N VAL A 142 9.75 -9.46 -14.91
CA VAL A 142 10.90 -8.95 -14.16
C VAL A 142 10.66 -9.16 -12.66
N PRO A 143 11.69 -9.37 -11.84
CA PRO A 143 11.52 -9.48 -10.40
C PRO A 143 10.87 -8.21 -9.82
N GLU A 144 9.98 -8.37 -8.86
CA GLU A 144 9.42 -7.23 -8.13
C GLU A 144 10.53 -6.48 -7.37
N GLY A 145 10.43 -5.16 -7.28
CA GLY A 145 11.50 -4.29 -6.81
C GLY A 145 12.45 -3.81 -7.92
N THR A 146 12.34 -4.34 -9.14
CA THR A 146 13.16 -3.90 -10.27
C THR A 146 12.70 -2.54 -10.80
N VAL A 147 13.65 -1.64 -11.02
CA VAL A 147 13.42 -0.37 -11.70
C VAL A 147 13.57 -0.58 -13.20
N VAL A 148 12.54 -0.25 -13.96
CA VAL A 148 12.47 -0.49 -15.41
C VAL A 148 12.15 0.81 -16.13
N GLY A 149 12.94 1.16 -17.14
CA GLY A 149 12.66 2.31 -18.00
C GLY A 149 11.34 2.15 -18.75
N SER A 150 10.64 3.26 -19.00
CA SER A 150 9.41 3.27 -19.81
C SER A 150 9.62 2.59 -21.17
N LYS A 151 8.56 1.98 -21.71
CA LYS A 151 8.56 1.24 -22.98
C LYS A 151 9.45 -0.02 -22.99
N ASN A 152 9.76 -0.56 -21.83
CA ASN A 152 10.36 -1.88 -21.70
C ASN A 152 9.35 -2.86 -21.08
N VAL A 153 9.48 -4.13 -21.48
CA VAL A 153 8.56 -5.19 -21.05
C VAL A 153 8.70 -5.45 -19.55
N LEU A 154 7.58 -5.43 -18.84
CA LEU A 154 7.48 -5.75 -17.42
C LEU A 154 7.12 -7.22 -17.20
N PHE A 155 6.18 -7.73 -17.99
CA PHE A 155 5.89 -9.17 -18.05
C PHE A 155 5.32 -9.56 -19.41
N VAL A 156 5.41 -10.86 -19.68
CA VAL A 156 4.85 -11.52 -20.85
C VAL A 156 3.90 -12.60 -20.38
N ILE A 157 2.75 -12.75 -21.04
CA ILE A 157 1.80 -13.83 -20.84
C ILE A 157 1.61 -14.59 -22.17
N GLU A 158 1.62 -15.92 -22.13
CA GLU A 158 1.35 -16.78 -23.29
C GLU A 158 0.37 -17.90 -22.94
N SER A 159 -0.46 -18.28 -23.90
CA SER A 159 -1.29 -19.48 -23.81
C SER A 159 -0.45 -20.74 -24.04
N LEU A 160 -0.70 -21.79 -23.26
CA LEU A 160 -0.05 -23.11 -23.35
C LEU A 160 -0.91 -24.17 -24.05
N ASP A 161 -2.17 -23.83 -24.35
CA ASP A 161 -3.11 -24.71 -25.04
C ASP A 161 -3.78 -23.96 -26.18
N GLU A 162 -3.87 -24.61 -27.37
CA GLU A 162 -4.42 -24.02 -28.59
C GLU A 162 -5.91 -23.62 -28.44
N ASN A 163 -6.69 -24.39 -27.67
CA ASN A 163 -8.10 -24.08 -27.42
C ASN A 163 -8.28 -22.95 -26.40
N CYS A 164 -7.20 -22.53 -25.73
CA CYS A 164 -7.16 -21.47 -24.73
C CYS A 164 -6.36 -20.25 -25.19
N ALA A 165 -6.04 -20.11 -26.48
CA ALA A 165 -5.30 -18.95 -27.00
C ALA A 165 -5.97 -17.61 -26.64
N TRP A 166 -7.29 -17.55 -26.64
CA TRP A 166 -8.12 -16.39 -26.27
C TRP A 166 -7.93 -15.93 -24.82
N LEU A 167 -7.55 -16.85 -23.92
CA LEU A 167 -7.46 -16.61 -22.48
C LEU A 167 -6.46 -15.51 -22.13
N THR A 168 -5.36 -15.40 -22.88
CA THR A 168 -4.33 -14.38 -22.69
C THR A 168 -4.91 -12.97 -22.65
N ASN A 169 -5.76 -12.62 -23.63
CA ASN A 169 -6.39 -11.31 -23.70
C ASN A 169 -7.65 -11.21 -22.82
N PHE A 170 -8.27 -12.31 -22.47
CA PHE A 170 -9.37 -12.32 -21.50
C PHE A 170 -8.89 -11.86 -20.12
N LEU A 171 -7.68 -12.27 -19.72
CA LEU A 171 -7.08 -11.91 -18.44
C LEU A 171 -6.48 -10.50 -18.40
N GLU A 172 -6.49 -9.76 -19.50
CA GLU A 172 -5.95 -8.39 -19.56
C GLU A 172 -6.55 -7.50 -18.48
N SER A 173 -7.89 -7.51 -18.29
CA SER A 173 -8.58 -6.61 -17.37
C SER A 173 -8.10 -6.78 -15.92
N ILE A 174 -7.86 -8.02 -15.48
CA ILE A 174 -7.36 -8.28 -14.13
C ILE A 174 -5.85 -8.04 -14.02
N LEU A 175 -5.07 -8.42 -15.02
CA LEU A 175 -3.63 -8.25 -15.01
C LEU A 175 -3.21 -6.78 -15.10
N LEU A 176 -3.95 -5.96 -15.84
CA LEU A 176 -3.67 -4.53 -15.95
C LEU A 176 -3.88 -3.76 -14.64
N GLN A 177 -4.59 -4.32 -13.66
CA GLN A 177 -4.70 -3.68 -12.34
C GLN A 177 -3.34 -3.51 -11.64
N VAL A 178 -2.29 -4.19 -12.10
CA VAL A 178 -0.92 -4.02 -11.61
C VAL A 178 -0.39 -2.58 -11.81
N TRP A 179 -0.99 -1.78 -12.69
CA TRP A 179 -0.62 -0.37 -12.86
C TRP A 179 -0.71 0.41 -11.56
N TYR A 180 -1.68 0.12 -10.70
CA TYR A 180 -1.89 0.85 -9.45
C TYR A 180 -0.74 0.67 -8.45
N PRO A 181 -0.37 -0.57 -8.03
CA PRO A 181 0.78 -0.75 -7.15
C PRO A 181 2.10 -0.29 -7.80
N ILE A 182 2.29 -0.43 -9.11
CA ILE A 182 3.47 0.13 -9.81
C ILE A 182 3.50 1.66 -9.67
N THR A 183 2.37 2.33 -9.83
CA THR A 183 2.28 3.80 -9.72
C THR A 183 2.62 4.26 -8.30
N VAL A 184 2.05 3.62 -7.28
CA VAL A 184 2.34 3.96 -5.86
C VAL A 184 3.81 3.69 -5.52
N ALA A 185 4.34 2.51 -5.88
CA ALA A 185 5.74 2.17 -5.63
C ALA A 185 6.70 3.15 -6.33
N THR A 186 6.39 3.54 -7.57
CA THR A 186 7.19 4.51 -8.34
C THR A 186 7.17 5.89 -7.69
N LEU A 187 5.99 6.39 -7.29
CA LEU A 187 5.86 7.67 -6.59
C LEU A 187 6.64 7.68 -5.28
N SER A 188 6.45 6.64 -4.46
CA SER A 188 7.21 6.47 -3.21
C SER A 188 8.73 6.48 -3.44
N ARG A 189 9.21 5.79 -4.49
CA ARG A 189 10.64 5.80 -4.86
C ARG A 189 11.12 7.21 -5.22
N GLU A 190 10.35 7.96 -5.98
CA GLU A 190 10.73 9.34 -6.35
C GLU A 190 10.78 10.25 -5.12
N VAL A 191 9.88 10.07 -4.16
CA VAL A 191 9.96 10.77 -2.87
C VAL A 191 11.22 10.34 -2.10
N ARG A 192 11.52 9.03 -2.05
CA ARG A 192 12.73 8.53 -1.38
C ARG A 192 14.01 9.15 -1.92
N LYS A 193 14.12 9.36 -3.24
CA LYS A 193 15.27 10.05 -3.85
C LYS A 193 15.44 11.48 -3.33
N ILE A 194 14.33 12.23 -3.23
CA ILE A 194 14.37 13.62 -2.74
C ILE A 194 14.80 13.65 -1.27
N VAL A 195 14.19 12.80 -0.44
CA VAL A 195 14.49 12.71 0.98
C VAL A 195 15.95 12.32 1.19
N ARG A 196 16.42 11.22 0.56
CA ARG A 196 17.78 10.74 0.66
C ARG A 196 18.79 11.82 0.26
N LYS A 197 18.55 12.50 -0.87
CA LYS A 197 19.41 13.59 -1.33
C LYS A 197 19.49 14.73 -0.31
N SER A 198 18.42 15.04 0.39
CA SER A 198 18.43 16.05 1.43
C SER A 198 19.29 15.64 2.63
N PHE A 199 19.24 14.36 3.05
CA PHE A 199 20.11 13.84 4.11
C PHE A 199 21.58 13.87 3.69
N GLU A 200 21.91 13.42 2.49
CA GLU A 200 23.27 13.48 1.92
C GLU A 200 23.83 14.91 1.88
N ASP A 201 23.00 15.90 1.51
CA ASP A 201 23.43 17.30 1.40
C ASP A 201 23.55 18.00 2.76
N CYS A 202 22.76 17.60 3.75
CA CYS A 202 22.59 18.37 4.99
C CYS A 202 23.17 17.68 6.24
N THR A 203 23.66 16.45 6.13
CA THR A 203 24.25 15.70 7.25
C THR A 203 25.58 15.07 6.86
N SER A 204 26.39 14.70 7.84
CA SER A 204 27.66 13.96 7.68
C SER A 204 27.50 12.46 8.02
N TYR A 205 26.25 11.97 8.02
CA TYR A 205 25.96 10.57 8.34
C TYR A 205 26.47 9.62 7.25
N ASP A 206 26.89 8.43 7.65
CA ASP A 206 27.19 7.37 6.70
C ASP A 206 25.94 6.86 5.97
N GLU A 207 26.15 6.16 4.86
CA GLU A 207 25.04 5.67 4.01
C GLU A 207 24.08 4.76 4.78
N GLY A 208 24.56 3.93 5.70
CA GLY A 208 23.73 3.00 6.46
C GLY A 208 22.78 3.75 7.41
N LEU A 209 23.27 4.77 8.08
CA LEU A 209 22.45 5.62 8.95
C LEU A 209 21.45 6.46 8.14
N ILE A 210 21.88 7.01 6.98
CA ILE A 210 20.98 7.73 6.07
C ILE A 210 19.84 6.80 5.64
N ASP A 211 20.15 5.60 5.15
CA ASP A 211 19.13 4.64 4.71
C ASP A 211 18.16 4.27 5.85
N PHE A 212 18.66 4.03 7.04
CA PHE A 212 17.85 3.75 8.22
C PHE A 212 16.89 4.91 8.56
N LEU A 213 17.40 6.15 8.59
CA LEU A 213 16.58 7.32 8.92
C LEU A 213 15.53 7.58 7.82
N VAL A 214 15.94 7.52 6.56
CA VAL A 214 15.05 7.73 5.41
C VAL A 214 13.90 6.72 5.38
N ASP A 215 14.10 5.49 5.82
CA ASP A 215 13.06 4.45 5.89
C ASP A 215 11.81 4.90 6.67
N PHE A 216 11.96 5.85 7.61
CA PHE A 216 10.88 6.32 8.49
C PHE A 216 10.42 7.75 8.22
N VAL A 217 10.96 8.41 7.19
CA VAL A 217 10.60 9.82 6.92
C VAL A 217 9.21 9.96 6.35
N LEU A 218 8.82 9.11 5.38
CA LEU A 218 7.48 9.18 4.78
C LEU A 218 6.61 8.05 5.31
N ASN A 219 5.46 8.42 5.88
CA ASN A 219 4.48 7.50 6.43
C ASN A 219 3.23 7.45 5.54
N ASP A 220 2.71 6.24 5.31
CA ASP A 220 1.45 6.03 4.60
C ASP A 220 0.25 6.32 5.52
N PHE A 221 -0.47 7.41 5.23
CA PHE A 221 -1.75 7.79 5.86
C PHE A 221 -2.94 7.60 4.90
N GLY A 222 -2.75 6.85 3.81
CA GLY A 222 -3.66 6.80 2.68
C GLY A 222 -4.86 5.89 2.82
N PHE A 223 -5.01 5.08 3.87
CA PHE A 223 -6.14 4.12 3.97
C PHE A 223 -7.48 4.78 3.68
N ARG A 224 -7.77 5.90 4.34
CA ARG A 224 -9.05 6.60 4.22
C ARG A 224 -9.24 7.36 2.91
N GLY A 225 -8.16 7.59 2.15
CA GLY A 225 -8.17 8.40 0.92
C GLY A 225 -8.40 7.58 -0.36
N VAL A 226 -8.32 6.24 -0.31
CA VAL A 226 -8.49 5.37 -1.48
C VAL A 226 -9.90 4.80 -1.60
N SER A 227 -10.22 4.22 -2.77
CA SER A 227 -11.59 3.85 -3.17
C SER A 227 -12.13 2.61 -2.45
N SER A 228 -11.28 1.75 -1.88
CA SER A 228 -11.70 0.49 -1.25
C SER A 228 -10.64 -0.05 -0.28
N VAL A 229 -11.05 -0.98 0.58
CA VAL A 229 -10.12 -1.74 1.43
C VAL A 229 -9.07 -2.47 0.59
N GLN A 230 -9.46 -3.01 -0.57
CA GLN A 230 -8.54 -3.66 -1.49
C GLN A 230 -7.49 -2.68 -2.04
N SER A 231 -7.90 -1.48 -2.46
CA SER A 231 -6.97 -0.43 -2.87
C SER A 231 -6.02 -0.03 -1.73
N ALA A 232 -6.52 0.08 -0.49
CA ALA A 232 -5.68 0.38 0.67
C ALA A 232 -4.62 -0.70 0.92
N LYS A 233 -5.01 -1.99 0.85
CA LYS A 233 -4.07 -3.11 0.96
C LYS A 233 -2.96 -3.05 -0.08
N ILE A 234 -3.33 -2.88 -1.34
CA ILE A 234 -2.41 -2.94 -2.48
C ILE A 234 -1.54 -1.69 -2.52
N GLY A 235 -2.12 -0.49 -2.39
CA GLY A 235 -1.36 0.76 -2.40
C GLY A 235 -0.42 0.88 -1.21
N GLY A 236 -0.90 0.58 -0.01
CA GLY A 236 -0.05 0.58 1.18
C GLY A 236 1.10 -0.43 1.10
N SER A 237 0.86 -1.64 0.54
CA SER A 237 1.94 -2.62 0.33
C SER A 237 2.99 -2.12 -0.67
N ALA A 238 2.58 -1.39 -1.69
CA ALA A 238 3.49 -0.79 -2.66
C ALA A 238 4.35 0.34 -2.06
N HIS A 239 3.80 1.13 -1.12
CA HIS A 239 4.55 2.12 -0.35
C HIS A 239 5.67 1.45 0.47
N LEU A 240 5.40 0.28 1.07
CA LEU A 240 6.35 -0.46 1.90
C LEU A 240 7.57 -1.01 1.13
N VAL A 241 7.60 -0.93 -0.19
CA VAL A 241 8.80 -1.23 -0.99
C VAL A 241 9.92 -0.20 -0.74
N ASN A 242 9.55 1.04 -0.39
CA ASN A 242 10.49 2.15 -0.26
C ASN A 242 10.61 2.70 1.16
N PHE A 243 9.57 2.60 1.98
CA PHE A 243 9.52 3.14 3.34
C PHE A 243 8.96 2.13 4.32
N LYS A 244 9.19 2.34 5.62
CA LYS A 244 8.72 1.45 6.69
C LYS A 244 7.62 2.06 7.55
N GLY A 245 7.38 3.36 7.44
CA GLY A 245 6.30 4.04 8.17
C GLY A 245 4.94 3.83 7.49
N SER A 246 3.93 3.33 8.21
CA SER A 246 2.59 3.15 7.68
C SER A 246 1.55 2.96 8.78
N ASP A 247 0.43 3.69 8.67
CA ASP A 247 -0.77 3.48 9.49
C ASP A 247 -1.77 2.51 8.83
N THR A 248 -1.47 2.05 7.61
CA THR A 248 -2.31 1.10 6.86
C THR A 248 -2.00 -0.33 7.28
N VAL A 249 -2.45 -0.75 8.47
CA VAL A 249 -2.17 -2.06 9.08
C VAL A 249 -2.45 -3.24 8.14
N ILE A 250 -3.54 -3.13 7.37
CA ILE A 250 -3.96 -4.21 6.47
C ILE A 250 -3.01 -4.41 5.28
N ALA A 251 -2.20 -3.40 4.92
CA ALA A 251 -1.15 -3.51 3.91
C ALA A 251 0.02 -4.35 4.41
N SER A 252 0.46 -4.13 5.65
CA SER A 252 1.50 -4.95 6.30
C SER A 252 1.07 -6.43 6.39
N LYS A 253 -0.21 -6.67 6.73
CA LYS A 253 -0.77 -8.02 6.72
C LYS A 253 -0.75 -8.64 5.32
N LEU A 254 -1.13 -7.89 4.29
CA LEU A 254 -1.09 -8.39 2.90
C LEU A 254 0.33 -8.80 2.49
N VAL A 255 1.34 -7.98 2.80
CA VAL A 255 2.75 -8.32 2.51
C VAL A 255 3.14 -9.64 3.16
N ARG A 256 2.82 -9.81 4.45
CA ARG A 256 3.11 -11.06 5.16
C ARG A 256 2.45 -12.27 4.50
N ASP A 257 1.18 -12.16 4.15
CA ASP A 257 0.40 -13.28 3.60
C ASP A 257 0.85 -13.63 2.15
N ILE A 258 1.14 -12.62 1.31
CA ILE A 258 1.53 -12.83 -0.09
C ILE A 258 2.98 -13.36 -0.20
N TYR A 259 3.91 -12.80 0.56
CA TYR A 259 5.33 -13.17 0.49
C TYR A 259 5.75 -14.23 1.52
N ASN A 260 4.79 -14.72 2.32
CA ASN A 260 5.01 -15.75 3.35
C ASN A 260 6.22 -15.42 4.25
N THR A 261 6.22 -14.21 4.80
CA THR A 261 7.30 -13.70 5.65
C THR A 261 6.81 -13.44 7.07
N GLU A 262 7.63 -13.77 8.07
CA GLU A 262 7.37 -13.38 9.46
C GLU A 262 7.83 -11.95 9.78
N THR A 263 8.59 -11.33 8.88
CA THR A 263 9.02 -9.93 9.04
C THR A 263 7.80 -9.01 8.95
N ILE A 264 7.67 -8.13 9.93
CA ILE A 264 6.63 -7.08 9.92
C ILE A 264 7.17 -5.89 9.15
N PHE A 265 6.52 -5.57 8.04
CA PHE A 265 6.69 -4.35 7.29
C PHE A 265 5.54 -3.40 7.64
N GLY A 266 5.81 -2.11 7.71
CA GLY A 266 4.82 -1.12 8.13
C GLY A 266 4.76 -0.97 9.64
N LEU A 267 5.48 0.04 10.13
CA LEU A 267 5.56 0.41 11.53
C LEU A 267 4.84 1.74 11.75
N SER A 268 4.20 1.86 12.89
CA SER A 268 3.51 3.07 13.33
C SER A 268 3.82 3.35 14.80
N ILE A 269 3.41 4.51 15.29
CA ILE A 269 3.61 4.96 16.66
C ILE A 269 2.28 5.38 17.28
N PRO A 270 2.13 5.36 18.62
CA PRO A 270 0.99 5.98 19.28
C PRO A 270 0.83 7.43 18.85
N ALA A 271 -0.38 7.83 18.46
CA ALA A 271 -0.66 9.17 17.99
C ALA A 271 -2.05 9.62 18.41
N THR A 272 -2.23 10.91 18.64
CA THR A 272 -3.53 11.51 18.90
C THR A 272 -4.21 12.00 17.63
N GLU A 273 -5.50 12.22 17.68
CA GLU A 273 -6.29 12.93 16.68
C GLU A 273 -7.07 14.10 17.33
N HIS A 274 -7.70 14.94 16.52
CA HIS A 274 -8.42 16.13 16.99
C HIS A 274 -9.53 15.79 17.98
N SER A 275 -10.26 14.69 17.83
CA SER A 275 -11.30 14.26 18.76
C SER A 275 -10.79 14.05 20.18
N ILE A 276 -9.52 13.66 20.34
CA ILE A 276 -8.86 13.52 21.65
C ILE A 276 -8.47 14.89 22.20
N MET A 277 -7.82 15.72 21.37
CA MET A 277 -7.25 16.98 21.82
C MET A 277 -8.30 18.08 22.11
N THR A 278 -9.49 17.97 21.50
CA THR A 278 -10.61 18.89 21.73
C THR A 278 -11.54 18.46 22.85
N LEU A 279 -11.33 17.30 23.48
CA LEU A 279 -12.22 16.67 24.45
C LEU A 279 -12.55 17.58 25.65
N LYS A 280 -11.62 18.44 26.06
CA LYS A 280 -11.77 19.36 27.22
C LYS A 280 -11.79 20.85 26.83
N GLY A 281 -11.96 21.15 25.54
CA GLY A 281 -11.85 22.52 25.03
C GLY A 281 -10.41 23.07 25.07
N GLU A 282 -10.25 24.34 24.70
CA GLU A 282 -8.94 25.01 24.63
C GLU A 282 -8.24 25.09 25.99
N GLU A 283 -9.00 25.33 27.06
CA GLU A 283 -8.48 25.42 28.42
C GLU A 283 -7.93 24.10 28.95
N GLY A 284 -8.52 22.98 28.50
CA GLY A 284 -8.09 21.64 28.91
C GLY A 284 -7.04 20.99 28.01
N GLU A 285 -6.60 21.65 26.93
CA GLU A 285 -5.65 21.05 25.95
C GLU A 285 -4.31 20.68 26.61
N VAL A 286 -3.77 21.52 27.48
CA VAL A 286 -2.51 21.26 28.21
C VAL A 286 -2.61 19.98 29.04
N GLU A 287 -3.73 19.77 29.73
CA GLU A 287 -3.93 18.54 30.51
C GLU A 287 -3.94 17.28 29.63
N LEU A 288 -4.54 17.38 28.42
CA LEU A 288 -4.54 16.27 27.47
C LEU A 288 -3.13 16.01 26.90
N MET A 289 -2.39 17.07 26.59
CA MET A 289 -0.98 16.99 26.15
C MET A 289 -0.09 16.33 27.20
N GLU A 290 -0.22 16.76 28.49
CA GLU A 290 0.49 16.15 29.61
C GLU A 290 0.13 14.66 29.77
N ARG A 291 -1.14 14.32 29.63
CA ARG A 291 -1.63 12.93 29.70
C ARG A 291 -0.94 12.06 28.63
N VAL A 292 -0.80 12.55 27.39
CA VAL A 292 -0.09 11.85 26.31
C VAL A 292 1.35 11.54 26.71
N LEU A 293 2.09 12.51 27.24
CA LEU A 293 3.48 12.32 27.67
C LEU A 293 3.59 11.33 28.84
N ARG A 294 2.65 11.37 29.80
CA ARG A 294 2.64 10.46 30.96
C ARG A 294 2.24 9.04 30.62
N LEU A 295 1.36 8.85 29.62
CA LEU A 295 0.97 7.52 29.13
C LEU A 295 2.10 6.85 28.37
N TYR A 296 2.92 7.63 27.66
CA TYR A 296 4.07 7.16 26.87
C TYR A 296 5.34 7.90 27.30
N PRO A 297 5.88 7.64 28.50
CA PRO A 297 7.04 8.36 29.02
C PRO A 297 8.35 8.05 28.25
N THR A 298 8.35 6.93 27.54
CA THR A 298 9.44 6.49 26.64
C THR A 298 8.85 6.10 25.29
N GLY A 299 9.70 5.85 24.30
CA GLY A 299 9.27 5.55 22.95
C GLY A 299 8.82 6.80 22.17
N LEU A 300 8.40 6.60 20.93
CA LEU A 300 7.85 7.64 20.08
C LEU A 300 6.36 7.84 20.41
N VAL A 301 5.92 9.09 20.47
CA VAL A 301 4.49 9.45 20.56
C VAL A 301 4.22 10.71 19.75
N ALA A 302 3.22 10.70 18.88
CA ALA A 302 2.80 11.87 18.12
C ALA A 302 1.57 12.54 18.74
N CYS A 303 1.57 13.88 18.74
CA CYS A 303 0.44 14.67 19.25
C CYS A 303 0.03 15.70 18.21
N VAL A 304 -1.23 15.60 17.72
CA VAL A 304 -1.81 16.66 16.89
C VAL A 304 -1.96 17.90 17.76
N SER A 305 -1.47 19.04 17.29
CA SER A 305 -1.24 20.21 18.14
C SER A 305 -1.85 21.50 17.58
N ASP A 306 -2.64 21.41 16.53
CA ASP A 306 -3.30 22.54 15.86
C ASP A 306 -4.80 22.62 16.10
N SER A 307 -5.31 21.84 17.07
CA SER A 307 -6.74 21.82 17.40
C SER A 307 -7.32 23.22 17.68
N PHE A 308 -6.53 24.12 18.24
CA PHE A 308 -6.90 25.51 18.50
C PHE A 308 -5.91 26.48 17.86
N ASN A 309 -4.63 26.41 18.23
CA ASN A 309 -3.58 27.27 17.67
C ASN A 309 -2.21 26.59 17.78
N ILE A 310 -1.68 26.12 16.65
CA ILE A 310 -0.41 25.41 16.61
C ILE A 310 0.77 26.23 17.16
N PHE A 311 0.82 27.53 16.91
CA PHE A 311 1.93 28.37 17.34
C PHE A 311 1.92 28.56 18.84
N LYS A 312 0.74 28.80 19.46
CA LYS A 312 0.57 28.82 20.93
C LYS A 312 0.83 27.44 21.54
N ALA A 313 0.42 26.35 20.85
CA ALA A 313 0.74 25.02 21.33
C ALA A 313 2.26 24.81 21.40
N CYS A 314 3.01 25.22 20.37
CA CYS A 314 4.46 25.11 20.34
C CYS A 314 5.16 26.06 21.33
N SER A 315 4.71 27.33 21.48
CA SER A 315 5.38 28.34 22.32
C SER A 315 5.07 28.18 23.77
N ASP A 316 3.77 28.10 24.11
CA ASP A 316 3.28 28.24 25.51
C ASP A 316 3.10 26.87 26.16
N LYS A 317 2.48 25.91 25.44
CA LYS A 317 2.14 24.61 26.00
C LYS A 317 3.33 23.67 25.99
N TRP A 318 3.83 23.30 24.82
CA TRP A 318 5.01 22.43 24.68
C TRP A 318 6.31 23.10 25.13
N GLY A 319 6.53 24.34 24.64
CA GLY A 319 7.80 25.06 24.80
C GLY A 319 7.97 25.76 26.17
N THR A 320 6.88 25.86 26.97
CA THR A 320 6.94 26.50 28.28
C THR A 320 6.37 25.58 29.37
N THR A 321 5.06 25.30 29.34
CA THR A 321 4.39 24.56 30.41
C THR A 321 4.89 23.12 30.55
N LEU A 322 5.05 22.41 29.45
CA LEU A 322 5.42 20.99 29.43
C LEU A 322 6.89 20.74 29.04
N ARG A 323 7.66 21.79 28.88
CA ARG A 323 9.05 21.75 28.43
C ARG A 323 9.92 20.79 29.25
N ASP A 324 9.91 20.92 30.55
CA ASP A 324 10.74 20.11 31.44
C ASP A 324 10.32 18.63 31.43
N LEU A 325 9.00 18.36 31.31
CA LEU A 325 8.49 17.01 31.16
C LEU A 325 8.97 16.38 29.83
N ILE A 326 9.00 17.13 28.74
CA ILE A 326 9.53 16.68 27.46
C ILE A 326 11.02 16.40 27.54
N LEU A 327 11.80 17.33 28.09
CA LEU A 327 13.25 17.18 28.19
C LEU A 327 13.69 16.12 29.22
N SER A 328 12.80 15.71 30.14
CA SER A 328 13.04 14.57 31.04
C SER A 328 12.92 13.20 30.36
N ARG A 329 12.43 13.14 29.12
CA ARG A 329 12.42 11.89 28.33
C ARG A 329 13.85 11.47 28.01
N PRO A 330 14.09 10.15 27.84
CA PRO A 330 15.42 9.68 27.45
C PRO A 330 15.93 10.40 26.18
N ALA A 331 17.20 10.76 26.17
CA ALA A 331 17.83 11.46 25.05
C ALA A 331 18.25 10.52 23.90
N GLU A 332 18.11 9.21 24.09
CA GLU A 332 18.44 8.23 23.05
C GLU A 332 17.39 8.29 21.92
N PRO A 333 17.79 7.98 20.67
CA PRO A 333 16.88 7.90 19.54
C PRO A 333 15.69 6.95 19.83
N GLY A 334 14.51 7.32 19.32
CA GLY A 334 13.30 6.53 19.53
C GLY A 334 12.47 6.95 20.77
N ASN A 335 12.82 8.06 21.45
CA ASN A 335 12.08 8.56 22.63
C ASN A 335 11.46 9.95 22.43
N GLN A 336 11.05 10.28 21.20
CA GLN A 336 10.60 11.62 20.84
C GLN A 336 9.11 11.85 21.10
N LEU A 337 8.79 13.08 21.56
CA LEU A 337 7.52 13.72 21.26
C LEU A 337 7.56 14.19 19.80
N VAL A 338 6.59 13.79 19.00
CA VAL A 338 6.44 14.21 17.60
C VAL A 338 5.24 15.18 17.54
N ILE A 339 5.54 16.45 17.33
CA ILE A 339 4.52 17.52 17.24
C ILE A 339 3.93 17.49 15.82
N ARG A 340 2.60 17.40 15.72
CA ARG A 340 1.89 17.30 14.44
C ARG A 340 1.02 18.53 14.17
N PRO A 341 1.43 19.43 13.27
CA PRO A 341 0.49 20.32 12.57
C PRO A 341 -0.31 19.53 11.53
N ASP A 342 -1.57 19.85 11.35
CA ASP A 342 -2.50 19.16 10.44
C ASP A 342 -3.34 20.14 9.61
N SER A 343 -2.96 21.43 9.61
CA SER A 343 -3.67 22.51 8.91
C SER A 343 -2.74 23.67 8.56
N GLY A 344 -3.22 24.57 7.70
CA GLY A 344 -2.52 25.79 7.30
C GLY A 344 -1.63 25.61 6.05
N HIS A 345 -0.92 26.68 5.70
CA HIS A 345 0.01 26.65 4.56
C HIS A 345 1.31 25.93 4.95
N VAL A 346 1.52 24.74 4.43
CA VAL A 346 2.57 23.79 4.85
C VAL A 346 3.92 24.46 5.10
N ILE A 347 4.45 25.19 4.10
CA ILE A 347 5.81 25.77 4.18
C ILE A 347 5.92 26.85 5.25
N ASN A 348 4.96 27.78 5.29
CA ASN A 348 4.98 28.88 6.24
C ASN A 348 4.75 28.36 7.67
N THR A 349 3.83 27.41 7.84
CA THR A 349 3.52 26.82 9.14
C THR A 349 4.74 26.08 9.69
N LEU A 350 5.39 25.23 8.88
CA LEU A 350 6.60 24.50 9.30
C LEU A 350 7.75 25.43 9.65
N LYS A 351 7.98 26.48 8.84
CA LYS A 351 9.04 27.46 9.11
C LYS A 351 8.84 28.15 10.47
N GLU A 352 7.62 28.59 10.75
CA GLU A 352 7.30 29.25 12.01
C GLU A 352 7.38 28.28 13.21
N ILE A 353 6.89 27.05 13.06
CA ILE A 353 7.02 26.01 14.08
C ILE A 353 8.49 25.77 14.43
N PHE A 354 9.37 25.59 13.45
CA PHE A 354 10.78 25.37 13.71
C PHE A 354 11.45 26.55 14.40
N ASN A 355 11.12 27.81 14.03
CA ASN A 355 11.62 28.99 14.71
C ASN A 355 11.23 29.00 16.17
N ILE A 356 9.95 28.73 16.48
CA ILE A 356 9.45 28.65 17.87
C ILE A 356 10.14 27.52 18.63
N LEU A 357 10.25 26.33 18.04
CA LEU A 357 10.84 25.18 18.73
C LEU A 357 12.34 25.39 19.00
N PHE A 358 13.09 26.02 18.08
CA PHE A 358 14.50 26.37 18.31
C PHE A 358 14.66 27.42 19.40
N ASP A 359 13.75 28.42 19.48
CA ASP A 359 13.74 29.40 20.58
C ASP A 359 13.47 28.74 21.93
N LYS A 360 12.49 27.85 22.00
CA LYS A 360 12.01 27.24 23.24
C LYS A 360 12.87 26.09 23.76
N PHE A 361 13.34 25.22 22.86
CA PHE A 361 14.08 24.01 23.22
C PHE A 361 15.59 24.13 23.00
N GLY A 362 16.02 25.14 22.24
CA GLY A 362 17.39 25.23 21.75
C GLY A 362 17.63 24.28 20.57
N TYR A 363 18.86 24.28 20.09
CA TYR A 363 19.31 23.40 19.00
C TYR A 363 20.81 23.19 19.07
N THR A 364 21.29 22.12 18.46
CA THR A 364 22.71 21.95 18.10
C THR A 364 22.89 22.24 16.60
N VAL A 365 24.10 22.48 16.19
CA VAL A 365 24.45 22.63 14.77
C VAL A 365 25.30 21.43 14.37
N ASN A 366 24.86 20.68 13.35
CA ASN A 366 25.65 19.56 12.85
C ASN A 366 26.88 20.01 12.05
N GLU A 367 27.72 19.07 11.66
CA GLU A 367 28.98 19.35 10.93
C GLU A 367 28.77 20.07 9.60
N ASN A 368 27.61 19.90 8.97
CA ASN A 368 27.26 20.56 7.71
C ASN A 368 26.60 21.94 7.93
N GLY A 369 26.50 22.42 9.19
CA GLY A 369 25.95 23.74 9.53
C GLY A 369 24.43 23.81 9.61
N TYR A 370 23.73 22.69 9.84
CA TYR A 370 22.28 22.63 9.95
C TYR A 370 21.84 22.45 11.41
N LYS A 371 20.72 23.12 11.77
CA LYS A 371 20.14 23.09 13.10
C LYS A 371 19.42 21.77 13.36
N VAL A 372 19.67 21.15 14.50
CA VAL A 372 19.05 19.93 14.98
C VAL A 372 18.38 20.20 16.32
N LEU A 373 17.09 19.89 16.44
CA LEU A 373 16.34 19.94 17.70
C LEU A 373 16.92 18.93 18.72
N PRO A 374 16.71 19.17 20.03
CA PRO A 374 17.03 18.15 21.03
C PRO A 374 16.44 16.79 20.69
N PRO A 375 17.10 15.68 21.09
CA PRO A 375 16.66 14.33 20.73
C PRO A 375 15.21 14.02 21.08
N GLN A 376 14.64 14.71 22.06
CA GLN A 376 13.28 14.46 22.56
C GLN A 376 12.16 15.12 21.73
N VAL A 377 12.49 15.96 20.74
CA VAL A 377 11.49 16.73 19.97
C VAL A 377 11.67 16.54 18.48
N ARG A 378 10.58 16.17 17.80
CA ARG A 378 10.52 16.10 16.32
C ARG A 378 9.18 16.63 15.83
N VAL A 379 9.05 16.85 14.55
CA VAL A 379 7.85 17.33 13.88
C VAL A 379 7.42 16.32 12.82
N ILE A 380 6.11 16.15 12.62
CA ILE A 380 5.55 15.40 11.49
C ILE A 380 4.48 16.23 10.79
N GLN A 381 4.64 16.47 9.49
CA GLN A 381 3.62 17.11 8.66
C GLN A 381 2.75 16.04 8.01
N GLY A 382 1.44 16.03 8.29
CA GLY A 382 0.51 15.01 7.81
C GLY A 382 -0.53 15.50 6.80
N ASP A 383 -0.75 16.80 6.69
CA ASP A 383 -1.72 17.40 5.75
C ASP A 383 -1.03 18.16 4.62
N GLY A 384 -1.65 18.16 3.43
CA GLY A 384 -1.14 18.88 2.26
C GLY A 384 0.16 18.30 1.68
N VAL A 385 0.54 17.08 2.03
CA VAL A 385 1.78 16.44 1.60
C VAL A 385 1.57 15.70 0.28
N ASN A 386 2.30 16.12 -0.75
CA ASN A 386 2.39 15.49 -2.06
C ASN A 386 3.81 15.69 -2.62
N LEU A 387 4.10 15.14 -3.80
CA LEU A 387 5.45 15.20 -4.37
C LEU A 387 5.96 16.64 -4.56
N GLU A 388 5.09 17.57 -4.93
CA GLU A 388 5.45 18.98 -5.15
C GLU A 388 5.74 19.66 -3.81
N SER A 389 4.83 19.55 -2.82
CA SER A 389 5.04 20.14 -1.51
C SER A 389 6.26 19.53 -0.77
N ILE A 390 6.56 18.24 -0.98
CA ILE A 390 7.77 17.61 -0.45
C ILE A 390 9.03 18.30 -0.98
N LYS A 391 9.09 18.61 -2.29
CA LYS A 391 10.22 19.34 -2.86
C LYS A 391 10.36 20.72 -2.24
N GLU A 392 9.26 21.45 -2.10
CA GLU A 392 9.23 22.79 -1.48
C GLU A 392 9.67 22.73 0.00
N ILE A 393 9.21 21.73 0.76
CA ILE A 393 9.61 21.51 2.15
C ILE A 393 11.14 21.37 2.24
N TYR A 394 11.75 20.48 1.44
CA TYR A 394 13.19 20.27 1.51
C TYR A 394 14.01 21.47 1.00
N VAL A 395 13.49 22.24 0.04
CA VAL A 395 14.09 23.52 -0.36
C VAL A 395 14.05 24.52 0.81
N MET A 396 12.94 24.63 1.50
CA MET A 396 12.80 25.52 2.67
C MET A 396 13.73 25.06 3.81
N LEU A 397 13.77 23.78 4.17
CA LEU A 397 14.65 23.27 5.22
C LEU A 397 16.12 23.62 4.91
N LYS A 398 16.56 23.42 3.67
CA LYS A 398 17.93 23.75 3.25
C LYS A 398 18.21 25.25 3.33
N ALA A 399 17.28 26.10 2.91
CA ALA A 399 17.41 27.56 2.96
C ALA A 399 17.49 28.10 4.40
N GLU A 400 16.70 27.57 5.33
CA GLU A 400 16.65 27.95 6.74
C GLU A 400 17.71 27.25 7.61
N LYS A 401 18.58 26.45 6.97
CA LYS A 401 19.59 25.65 7.68
C LYS A 401 19.01 24.73 8.75
N ILE A 402 17.92 24.04 8.42
CA ILE A 402 17.25 23.07 9.28
C ILE A 402 17.60 21.66 8.80
N SER A 403 18.09 20.81 9.68
CA SER A 403 18.42 19.42 9.35
C SER A 403 17.16 18.61 9.01
N PRO A 404 17.15 17.79 7.95
CA PRO A 404 16.00 16.98 7.54
C PRO A 404 15.57 15.97 8.62
N GLU A 405 16.45 15.56 9.53
CA GLU A 405 16.12 14.65 10.63
C GLU A 405 15.13 15.20 11.65
N ASN A 406 14.87 16.52 11.63
CA ASN A 406 13.86 17.14 12.49
C ASN A 406 12.42 16.86 12.05
N LEU A 407 12.23 16.38 10.78
CA LEU A 407 10.91 16.30 10.14
C LEU A 407 10.62 14.90 9.60
N ALA A 408 9.48 14.35 9.98
CA ALA A 408 8.82 13.27 9.28
C ALA A 408 7.62 13.80 8.47
N LEU A 409 7.14 13.01 7.53
CA LEU A 409 6.02 13.33 6.65
C LEU A 409 4.99 12.21 6.68
N GLY A 410 3.72 12.58 6.57
CA GLY A 410 2.62 11.66 6.34
C GLY A 410 1.91 12.03 5.05
N MET A 411 1.76 11.09 4.13
CA MET A 411 1.08 11.31 2.86
C MET A 411 -0.12 10.39 2.76
N GLY A 412 -1.28 10.96 2.47
CA GLY A 412 -2.54 10.25 2.30
C GLY A 412 -3.05 10.30 0.88
N GLY A 413 -3.75 9.25 0.42
CA GLY A 413 -4.59 9.22 -0.76
C GLY A 413 -3.97 9.48 -2.12
#